data_970a72028789fd50633e7875bc456704
#
_entry.id   970a72028789fd50633e7875bc456704
#
_cell.length_a   1.000
_cell.length_b   1.000
_cell.length_c   1.000
_cell.angle_alpha   90.00
_cell.angle_beta   90.00
_cell.angle_gamma   90.00
#
_symmetry.space_group_name_H-M   'P 1'
#
loop_
_entity.id
_entity.type
_entity.pdbx_description
1 polymer ?
#
loop_
_entity_poly.entity_id
_entity_poly.type
_entity_poly.pdbx_seq_one_letter_code
_entity_poly.pdbx_strand_id
1 'polypeptide(L)'
;KMPATDANGASSVTITKTQDTVYLKEISVPNGYLLDTKAYDVKLVIGDTVKQTVTDAEQMASLTVYKLGEVLTGAKVTDDGVSFVYTEQKQKSAVYNVYAAADIVSADGTVIYKKDALVKAGLTTGDDGSVTLDNLYLGKYVVKEMQAPQNLVCTGESQEITLSYAGSNVEKVMGSVTFKNDRQKASVSVYKQDKETRKYLPGGTYGLYAGNDIKA
;
A
#
# COMPACT_ATOMS: atom_id res chain seq x y z
N LYS A 1 -37.61 1.76 -17.68
CA LYS A 1 -36.75 1.30 -16.62
C LYS A 1 -37.34 0.03 -16.01
N MET A 2 -36.52 -1.03 -15.89
CA MET A 2 -36.89 -2.25 -15.19
C MET A 2 -36.80 -2.03 -13.67
N PRO A 3 -37.53 -2.82 -12.84
CA PRO A 3 -37.29 -2.86 -11.39
C PRO A 3 -35.83 -3.22 -11.07
N ALA A 4 -35.41 -2.97 -9.84
CA ALA A 4 -34.15 -3.53 -9.36
C ALA A 4 -34.23 -5.06 -9.28
N THR A 5 -33.08 -5.75 -9.37
CA THR A 5 -33.05 -7.21 -9.19
C THR A 5 -33.43 -7.59 -7.76
N ASP A 6 -34.12 -8.72 -7.63
CA ASP A 6 -34.56 -9.30 -6.34
C ASP A 6 -33.42 -10.08 -5.65
N ALA A 7 -33.69 -10.77 -4.56
CA ALA A 7 -32.73 -11.57 -3.81
C ALA A 7 -32.12 -12.75 -4.61
N ASN A 8 -32.73 -13.13 -5.75
CA ASN A 8 -32.22 -14.15 -6.66
C ASN A 8 -31.42 -13.54 -7.83
N GLY A 9 -31.19 -12.21 -7.81
CA GLY A 9 -30.57 -11.49 -8.89
C GLY A 9 -31.46 -11.32 -10.14
N ALA A 10 -32.78 -11.50 -10.03
CA ALA A 10 -33.68 -11.47 -11.15
C ALA A 10 -34.51 -10.18 -11.22
N SER A 11 -34.72 -9.67 -12.42
CA SER A 11 -35.67 -8.60 -12.72
C SER A 11 -36.40 -8.91 -14.01
N SER A 12 -37.66 -8.57 -14.10
CA SER A 12 -38.48 -8.83 -15.30
C SER A 12 -39.37 -7.64 -15.64
N VAL A 13 -39.69 -7.53 -16.92
CA VAL A 13 -40.68 -6.58 -17.44
C VAL A 13 -41.45 -7.20 -18.59
N THR A 14 -42.74 -6.99 -18.61
CA THR A 14 -43.58 -7.38 -19.74
C THR A 14 -43.62 -6.26 -20.78
N ILE A 15 -43.33 -6.60 -22.03
CA ILE A 15 -43.39 -5.67 -23.15
C ILE A 15 -44.61 -5.98 -24.00
N THR A 16 -45.54 -5.00 -24.12
CA THR A 16 -46.78 -5.13 -24.88
C THR A 16 -46.66 -4.64 -26.31
N LYS A 17 -45.59 -3.95 -26.68
CA LYS A 17 -45.33 -3.50 -28.05
C LYS A 17 -44.49 -4.55 -28.79
N THR A 18 -44.90 -4.85 -30.03
CA THR A 18 -44.17 -5.73 -30.93
C THR A 18 -42.94 -5.02 -31.49
N GLN A 19 -41.83 -5.19 -30.82
CA GLN A 19 -40.48 -4.84 -31.34
C GLN A 19 -39.72 -6.16 -31.42
N ASP A 20 -38.92 -6.33 -32.47
CA ASP A 20 -38.14 -7.56 -32.67
C ASP A 20 -36.94 -7.63 -31.73
N THR A 21 -36.37 -6.47 -31.39
CA THR A 21 -35.18 -6.39 -30.55
C THR A 21 -35.25 -5.18 -29.60
N VAL A 22 -34.83 -5.39 -28.36
CA VAL A 22 -34.60 -4.34 -27.37
C VAL A 22 -33.15 -4.44 -26.90
N TYR A 23 -32.62 -3.40 -26.29
CA TYR A 23 -31.34 -3.49 -25.63
C TYR A 23 -31.46 -3.23 -24.13
N LEU A 24 -30.66 -3.96 -23.35
CA LEU A 24 -30.50 -3.75 -21.94
C LEU A 24 -29.18 -3.01 -21.69
N LYS A 25 -29.21 -2.07 -20.77
CA LYS A 25 -28.03 -1.39 -20.26
C LYS A 25 -28.17 -1.26 -18.76
N GLU A 26 -27.13 -1.60 -18.05
CA GLU A 26 -27.09 -1.40 -16.63
C GLU A 26 -27.04 0.10 -16.29
N ILE A 27 -27.78 0.55 -15.28
CA ILE A 27 -27.84 1.93 -14.83
C ILE A 27 -27.43 2.12 -13.37
N SER A 28 -27.36 1.04 -12.61
CA SER A 28 -26.86 1.01 -11.24
C SER A 28 -26.50 -0.40 -10.83
N VAL A 29 -25.53 -0.53 -9.99
CA VAL A 29 -24.95 -1.78 -9.47
C VAL A 29 -24.91 -1.70 -7.94
N PRO A 30 -24.92 -2.83 -7.21
CA PRO A 30 -24.69 -2.84 -5.77
C PRO A 30 -23.34 -2.27 -5.38
N ASN A 31 -23.20 -1.79 -4.14
CA ASN A 31 -21.91 -1.31 -3.63
C ASN A 31 -20.87 -2.44 -3.67
N GLY A 32 -19.65 -2.09 -4.05
CA GLY A 32 -18.54 -3.03 -4.19
C GLY A 32 -18.33 -3.53 -5.62
N TYR A 33 -19.26 -3.29 -6.53
CA TYR A 33 -19.19 -3.70 -7.92
C TYR A 33 -18.95 -2.52 -8.87
N LEU A 34 -18.43 -2.83 -10.05
CA LEU A 34 -18.23 -1.91 -11.16
C LEU A 34 -19.43 -1.96 -12.10
N LEU A 35 -19.87 -0.79 -12.58
CA LEU A 35 -20.97 -0.68 -13.52
C LEU A 35 -20.56 -1.26 -14.89
N ASP A 36 -21.33 -2.25 -15.40
CA ASP A 36 -21.18 -2.69 -16.77
C ASP A 36 -21.80 -1.67 -17.74
N THR A 37 -20.94 -0.99 -18.48
CA THR A 37 -21.36 0.03 -19.45
C THR A 37 -21.83 -0.53 -20.77
N LYS A 38 -21.76 -1.84 -20.97
CA LYS A 38 -22.15 -2.53 -22.19
C LYS A 38 -23.66 -2.48 -22.39
N ALA A 39 -24.09 -2.36 -23.65
CA ALA A 39 -25.46 -2.61 -24.05
C ALA A 39 -25.61 -4.04 -24.61
N TYR A 40 -26.63 -4.76 -24.18
CA TYR A 40 -26.95 -6.12 -24.60
C TYR A 40 -28.18 -6.12 -25.48
N ASP A 41 -28.07 -6.56 -26.72
CA ASP A 41 -29.21 -6.72 -27.62
C ASP A 41 -29.97 -8.00 -27.24
N VAL A 42 -31.26 -7.85 -26.99
CA VAL A 42 -32.18 -8.93 -26.64
C VAL A 42 -33.23 -9.08 -27.72
N LYS A 43 -33.19 -10.18 -28.43
CA LYS A 43 -34.21 -10.50 -29.45
C LYS A 43 -35.47 -11.04 -28.76
N LEU A 44 -36.59 -10.38 -28.96
CA LEU A 44 -37.86 -10.76 -28.34
C LEU A 44 -38.53 -11.90 -29.12
N VAL A 45 -39.20 -12.80 -28.37
CA VAL A 45 -40.01 -13.87 -28.91
C VAL A 45 -41.41 -13.69 -28.36
N ILE A 46 -42.41 -13.56 -29.23
CA ILE A 46 -43.81 -13.35 -28.83
C ILE A 46 -44.32 -14.58 -28.08
N GLY A 47 -44.93 -14.37 -26.91
CA GLY A 47 -45.49 -15.41 -26.06
C GLY A 47 -44.45 -16.16 -25.22
N ASP A 48 -43.17 -15.74 -25.22
CA ASP A 48 -42.09 -16.38 -24.48
C ASP A 48 -41.39 -15.39 -23.54
N THR A 49 -40.60 -15.93 -22.61
CA THR A 49 -39.70 -15.16 -21.70
C THR A 49 -38.28 -15.33 -22.15
N VAL A 50 -37.68 -14.29 -22.74
CA VAL A 50 -36.29 -14.26 -23.11
C VAL A 50 -35.45 -13.88 -21.87
N LYS A 51 -34.33 -14.62 -21.61
CA LYS A 51 -33.41 -14.39 -20.49
C LYS A 51 -32.09 -13.84 -21.01
N GLN A 52 -31.59 -12.81 -20.34
CA GLN A 52 -30.25 -12.27 -20.52
C GLN A 52 -29.54 -12.28 -19.17
N THR A 53 -28.36 -12.90 -19.10
CA THR A 53 -27.49 -12.84 -17.92
C THR A 53 -26.45 -11.74 -18.11
N VAL A 54 -26.25 -10.94 -17.06
CA VAL A 54 -25.22 -9.89 -16.97
C VAL A 54 -24.40 -10.21 -15.73
N THR A 55 -23.09 -9.95 -15.78
CA THR A 55 -22.15 -10.19 -14.67
C THR A 55 -21.33 -8.95 -14.41
N ASP A 56 -21.20 -8.60 -13.14
CA ASP A 56 -20.44 -7.44 -12.69
C ASP A 56 -19.11 -7.88 -12.08
N ALA A 57 -18.08 -7.09 -12.28
CA ALA A 57 -16.79 -7.26 -11.62
C ALA A 57 -16.79 -6.54 -10.28
N GLU A 58 -16.15 -7.12 -9.27
CA GLU A 58 -15.89 -6.42 -8.02
C GLU A 58 -14.85 -5.31 -8.22
N GLN A 59 -15.02 -4.19 -7.52
CA GLN A 59 -14.02 -3.15 -7.48
C GLN A 59 -12.83 -3.62 -6.65
N MET A 60 -11.67 -3.69 -7.28
CA MET A 60 -10.41 -4.07 -6.64
C MET A 60 -9.58 -2.85 -6.27
N ALA A 61 -8.52 -3.07 -5.49
CA ALA A 61 -7.61 -2.03 -5.07
C ALA A 61 -6.15 -2.35 -5.37
N SER A 62 -5.32 -1.31 -5.32
CA SER A 62 -3.87 -1.35 -5.43
C SER A 62 -3.25 -0.58 -4.28
N LEU A 63 -2.23 -1.14 -3.63
CA LEU A 63 -1.48 -0.55 -2.53
C LEU A 63 -0.03 -0.34 -2.93
N THR A 64 0.43 0.92 -2.91
CA THR A 64 1.84 1.27 -3.15
C THR A 64 2.52 1.61 -1.83
N VAL A 65 3.66 0.97 -1.57
CA VAL A 65 4.52 1.26 -0.42
C VAL A 65 5.73 2.03 -0.91
N TYR A 66 5.96 3.21 -0.33
CA TYR A 66 7.13 4.05 -0.60
C TYR A 66 8.12 3.96 0.55
N LYS A 67 9.42 3.93 0.22
CA LYS A 67 10.51 3.97 1.18
C LYS A 67 11.38 5.19 0.97
N LEU A 68 11.57 5.95 2.04
CA LEU A 68 12.53 7.04 2.15
C LEU A 68 13.56 6.70 3.24
N GLY A 69 14.78 7.22 3.09
CA GLY A 69 15.82 7.08 4.09
C GLY A 69 16.85 8.19 3.96
N GLU A 70 17.54 8.47 5.06
CA GLU A 70 18.60 9.48 5.09
C GLU A 70 19.82 9.03 4.27
N VAL A 71 20.23 9.87 3.33
CA VAL A 71 21.45 9.71 2.51
C VAL A 71 22.38 10.87 2.77
N LEU A 72 23.70 10.60 2.93
CA LEU A 72 24.71 11.62 3.04
C LEU A 72 24.81 12.37 1.70
N THR A 73 24.58 13.67 1.71
CA THR A 73 24.59 14.51 0.51
C THR A 73 25.68 15.58 0.52
N GLY A 74 26.37 15.76 1.65
CA GLY A 74 27.44 16.71 1.76
C GLY A 74 28.04 16.80 3.16
N ALA A 75 29.06 17.65 3.28
CA ALA A 75 29.68 17.99 4.54
C ALA A 75 29.95 19.50 4.60
N LYS A 76 29.83 20.08 5.78
CA LYS A 76 30.18 21.47 6.06
C LYS A 76 31.34 21.52 7.04
N VAL A 77 32.39 22.28 6.71
CA VAL A 77 33.46 22.59 7.66
C VAL A 77 32.99 23.70 8.59
N THR A 78 33.11 23.49 9.89
CA THR A 78 32.81 24.46 10.95
C THR A 78 34.03 24.67 11.83
N ASP A 79 34.03 25.67 12.70
CA ASP A 79 35.10 25.93 13.65
C ASP A 79 35.32 24.75 14.62
N ASP A 80 34.24 23.98 14.89
CA ASP A 80 34.27 22.79 15.76
C ASP A 80 34.56 21.48 15.02
N GLY A 81 34.81 21.52 13.69
CA GLY A 81 35.07 20.34 12.86
C GLY A 81 34.19 20.21 11.63
N VAL A 82 33.83 18.99 11.28
CA VAL A 82 33.00 18.69 10.09
C VAL A 82 31.63 18.23 10.51
N SER A 83 30.61 18.89 9.97
CA SER A 83 29.19 18.50 10.10
C SER A 83 28.71 17.86 8.80
N PHE A 84 28.07 16.67 8.88
CA PHE A 84 27.54 15.97 7.73
C PHE A 84 26.09 16.40 7.45
N VAL A 85 25.77 16.53 6.15
CA VAL A 85 24.43 16.90 5.68
C VAL A 85 23.75 15.67 5.10
N TYR A 86 22.55 15.38 5.60
CA TYR A 86 21.73 14.27 5.13
C TYR A 86 20.43 14.80 4.52
N THR A 87 19.92 14.11 3.50
CA THR A 87 18.60 14.36 2.91
C THR A 87 17.83 13.05 2.78
N GLU A 88 16.52 13.12 2.90
CA GLU A 88 15.66 11.97 2.61
C GLU A 88 15.65 11.69 1.10
N GLN A 89 15.93 10.46 0.74
CA GLN A 89 15.89 9.98 -0.63
C GLN A 89 15.17 8.64 -0.72
N LYS A 90 14.65 8.33 -1.90
CA LYS A 90 14.03 7.04 -2.21
C LYS A 90 15.02 5.90 -2.01
N GLN A 91 14.54 4.79 -1.39
CA GLN A 91 15.40 3.67 -1.01
C GLN A 91 14.86 2.36 -1.57
N LYS A 92 15.72 1.60 -2.24
CA LYS A 92 15.45 0.23 -2.67
C LYS A 92 15.75 -0.78 -1.56
N SER A 93 15.30 -2.02 -1.77
CA SER A 93 15.60 -3.18 -0.93
C SER A 93 15.03 -3.14 0.49
N ALA A 94 14.05 -2.28 0.76
CA ALA A 94 13.21 -2.40 1.95
C ALA A 94 12.21 -3.54 1.74
N VAL A 95 11.99 -4.36 2.77
CA VAL A 95 11.09 -5.52 2.70
C VAL A 95 9.89 -5.33 3.61
N TYR A 96 8.70 -5.57 3.08
CA TYR A 96 7.42 -5.42 3.79
C TYR A 96 6.58 -6.67 3.74
N ASN A 97 5.78 -6.87 4.79
CA ASN A 97 4.65 -7.77 4.79
C ASN A 97 3.34 -6.99 4.92
N VAL A 98 2.30 -7.49 4.28
CA VAL A 98 0.94 -6.93 4.35
C VAL A 98 0.03 -7.93 5.05
N TYR A 99 -0.73 -7.46 6.03
CA TYR A 99 -1.69 -8.23 6.82
C TYR A 99 -3.08 -7.60 6.73
N ALA A 100 -4.10 -8.39 6.95
CA ALA A 100 -5.47 -7.91 7.10
C ALA A 100 -5.65 -7.26 8.50
N ALA A 101 -5.99 -5.97 8.58
CA ALA A 101 -6.24 -5.29 9.86
C ALA A 101 -7.62 -5.61 10.46
N ALA A 102 -8.54 -6.10 9.62
CA ALA A 102 -9.86 -6.59 9.96
C ALA A 102 -10.19 -7.77 9.01
N ASP A 103 -11.32 -8.44 9.20
CA ASP A 103 -11.79 -9.40 8.19
C ASP A 103 -11.96 -8.68 6.84
N ILE A 104 -11.34 -9.18 5.79
CA ILE A 104 -11.49 -8.69 4.42
C ILE A 104 -12.57 -9.53 3.75
N VAL A 105 -13.59 -8.85 3.28
CA VAL A 105 -14.82 -9.47 2.76
C VAL A 105 -15.04 -9.00 1.33
N SER A 106 -15.32 -9.92 0.41
CA SER A 106 -15.73 -9.60 -0.96
C SER A 106 -17.10 -8.90 -1.00
N ALA A 107 -17.46 -8.34 -2.13
CA ALA A 107 -18.74 -7.62 -2.27
C ALA A 107 -19.97 -8.52 -2.08
N ASP A 108 -19.85 -9.84 -2.28
CA ASP A 108 -20.91 -10.83 -2.04
C ASP A 108 -21.01 -11.30 -0.57
N GLY A 109 -20.10 -10.82 0.31
CA GLY A 109 -20.07 -11.19 1.72
C GLY A 109 -19.16 -12.37 2.08
N THR A 110 -18.43 -12.93 1.12
CA THR A 110 -17.46 -14.02 1.37
C THR A 110 -16.24 -13.49 2.09
N VAL A 111 -15.83 -14.12 3.19
CA VAL A 111 -14.60 -13.76 3.90
C VAL A 111 -13.39 -14.29 3.14
N ILE A 112 -12.56 -13.37 2.64
CA ILE A 112 -11.34 -13.68 1.87
C ILE A 112 -10.14 -13.83 2.81
N TYR A 113 -9.97 -12.90 3.75
CA TYR A 113 -8.94 -12.98 4.80
C TYR A 113 -9.55 -12.68 6.15
N LYS A 114 -9.19 -13.47 7.15
CA LYS A 114 -9.49 -13.16 8.55
C LYS A 114 -8.55 -12.06 9.05
N LYS A 115 -9.00 -11.31 10.05
CA LYS A 115 -8.14 -10.36 10.77
C LYS A 115 -6.82 -11.03 11.15
N ASP A 116 -5.72 -10.27 11.04
CA ASP A 116 -4.33 -10.64 11.29
C ASP A 116 -3.74 -11.69 10.33
N ALA A 117 -4.51 -12.14 9.33
CA ALA A 117 -3.99 -13.03 8.29
C ALA A 117 -2.93 -12.33 7.42
N LEU A 118 -1.88 -13.08 7.07
CA LEU A 118 -0.86 -12.63 6.11
C LEU A 118 -1.47 -12.60 4.71
N VAL A 119 -1.54 -11.42 4.11
CA VAL A 119 -2.03 -11.21 2.73
C VAL A 119 -0.90 -11.35 1.73
N LYS A 120 0.24 -10.75 2.02
CA LYS A 120 1.44 -10.83 1.18
C LYS A 120 2.71 -10.68 2.01
N ALA A 121 3.68 -11.54 1.77
CA ALA A 121 5.03 -11.44 2.35
C ALA A 121 6.05 -10.99 1.32
N GLY A 122 7.14 -10.37 1.79
CA GLY A 122 8.34 -10.14 1.02
C GLY A 122 8.21 -9.11 -0.09
N LEU A 123 7.31 -8.13 0.05
CA LEU A 123 7.25 -7.00 -0.88
C LEU A 123 8.53 -6.18 -0.75
N THR A 124 9.30 -6.07 -1.83
CA THR A 124 10.61 -5.41 -1.82
C THR A 124 10.59 -4.18 -2.72
N THR A 125 11.03 -3.02 -2.19
CA THR A 125 11.10 -1.78 -2.97
C THR A 125 12.16 -1.86 -4.06
N GLY A 126 11.80 -1.36 -5.26
CA GLY A 126 12.68 -1.24 -6.43
C GLY A 126 13.57 0.01 -6.39
N ASP A 127 14.27 0.28 -7.50
CA ASP A 127 15.18 1.42 -7.64
C ASP A 127 14.48 2.78 -7.51
N ASP A 128 13.19 2.84 -7.77
CA ASP A 128 12.35 4.03 -7.57
C ASP A 128 11.88 4.23 -6.12
N GLY A 129 12.32 3.35 -5.20
CA GLY A 129 11.93 3.37 -3.79
C GLY A 129 10.49 2.98 -3.54
N SER A 130 9.85 2.27 -4.45
CA SER A 130 8.47 1.83 -4.31
C SER A 130 8.27 0.35 -4.59
N VAL A 131 7.16 -0.21 -4.09
CA VAL A 131 6.62 -1.51 -4.48
C VAL A 131 5.10 -1.45 -4.44
N THR A 132 4.44 -2.04 -5.44
CA THR A 132 2.99 -2.04 -5.55
C THR A 132 2.45 -3.46 -5.43
N LEU A 133 1.39 -3.62 -4.65
CA LEU A 133 0.60 -4.84 -4.54
C LEU A 133 -0.77 -4.59 -5.18
N ASP A 134 -1.03 -5.26 -6.29
CA ASP A 134 -2.28 -5.17 -7.05
C ASP A 134 -3.29 -6.25 -6.64
N ASN A 135 -4.51 -6.11 -7.13
CA ASN A 135 -5.61 -7.06 -6.98
C ASN A 135 -5.96 -7.36 -5.52
N LEU A 136 -5.96 -6.31 -4.70
CA LEU A 136 -6.47 -6.39 -3.34
C LEU A 136 -7.98 -6.22 -3.32
N TYR A 137 -8.69 -6.99 -2.49
CA TYR A 137 -10.06 -6.69 -2.11
C TYR A 137 -10.13 -5.39 -1.31
N LEU A 138 -11.27 -4.74 -1.33
CA LEU A 138 -11.51 -3.55 -0.50
C LEU A 138 -11.47 -3.96 0.98
N GLY A 139 -10.86 -3.11 1.83
CA GLY A 139 -10.75 -3.42 3.24
C GLY A 139 -9.63 -2.66 3.94
N LYS A 140 -9.36 -3.06 5.18
CA LYS A 140 -8.34 -2.44 6.03
C LYS A 140 -7.11 -3.34 6.15
N TYR A 141 -5.94 -2.78 5.87
CA TYR A 141 -4.66 -3.49 5.82
C TYR A 141 -3.63 -2.86 6.76
N VAL A 142 -2.71 -3.68 7.26
CA VAL A 142 -1.49 -3.27 7.96
C VAL A 142 -0.29 -3.62 7.10
N VAL A 143 0.54 -2.63 6.80
CA VAL A 143 1.86 -2.80 6.17
C VAL A 143 2.90 -2.74 7.27
N LYS A 144 3.75 -3.75 7.39
CA LYS A 144 4.81 -3.82 8.39
C LYS A 144 6.17 -3.90 7.72
N GLU A 145 7.10 -3.04 8.12
CA GLU A 145 8.50 -3.14 7.69
C GLU A 145 9.17 -4.34 8.37
N MET A 146 9.71 -5.25 7.57
CA MET A 146 10.41 -6.45 8.02
C MET A 146 11.92 -6.28 7.95
N GLN A 147 12.40 -5.48 6.97
CA GLN A 147 13.81 -5.20 6.78
C GLN A 147 13.97 -3.81 6.18
N ALA A 148 14.80 -2.98 6.81
CA ALA A 148 15.23 -1.71 6.25
C ALA A 148 16.35 -1.91 5.20
N PRO A 149 16.54 -0.96 4.28
CA PRO A 149 17.74 -0.88 3.43
C PRO A 149 19.03 -0.86 4.25
N GLN A 150 20.13 -1.24 3.62
CA GLN A 150 21.45 -1.26 4.27
C GLN A 150 21.80 0.11 4.88
N ASN A 151 22.38 0.11 6.06
CA ASN A 151 22.80 1.29 6.85
C ASN A 151 21.64 2.16 7.39
N LEU A 152 20.39 1.71 7.25
CA LEU A 152 19.23 2.34 7.86
C LEU A 152 18.75 1.53 9.06
N VAL A 153 18.03 2.19 9.98
CA VAL A 153 17.49 1.55 11.19
C VAL A 153 16.12 0.96 10.88
N CYS A 154 15.97 -0.36 11.01
CA CYS A 154 14.65 -0.98 10.96
C CYS A 154 13.95 -0.83 12.32
N THR A 155 12.93 -0.02 12.39
CA THR A 155 12.14 0.20 13.62
C THR A 155 11.04 -0.85 13.81
N GLY A 156 10.76 -1.66 12.78
CA GLY A 156 9.61 -2.57 12.76
C GLY A 156 8.27 -1.84 12.73
N GLU A 157 8.27 -0.58 12.29
CA GLU A 157 7.08 0.25 12.18
C GLU A 157 6.02 -0.42 11.30
N SER A 158 4.77 -0.17 11.63
CA SER A 158 3.63 -0.60 10.83
C SER A 158 2.70 0.59 10.56
N GLN A 159 2.08 0.59 9.37
CA GLN A 159 1.10 1.59 8.99
C GLN A 159 -0.19 0.91 8.55
N GLU A 160 -1.32 1.47 8.97
CA GLU A 160 -2.64 1.03 8.56
C GLU A 160 -3.13 1.85 7.36
N ILE A 161 -3.82 1.18 6.45
CA ILE A 161 -4.50 1.81 5.33
C ILE A 161 -5.86 1.18 5.11
N THR A 162 -6.86 2.01 4.77
CA THR A 162 -8.18 1.56 4.38
C THR A 162 -8.40 1.84 2.89
N LEU A 163 -8.72 0.79 2.14
CA LEU A 163 -9.08 0.83 0.72
C LEU A 163 -10.59 0.64 0.62
N SER A 164 -11.31 1.74 0.41
CA SER A 164 -12.79 1.77 0.46
C SER A 164 -13.38 1.92 -0.94
N TYR A 165 -14.61 1.43 -1.11
CA TYR A 165 -15.37 1.60 -2.35
C TYR A 165 -15.42 3.08 -2.77
N ALA A 166 -15.03 3.34 -4.02
CA ALA A 166 -14.91 4.70 -4.56
C ALA A 166 -16.01 5.05 -5.60
N GLY A 167 -17.02 4.18 -5.71
CA GLY A 167 -18.11 4.32 -6.68
C GLY A 167 -17.93 3.43 -7.90
N SER A 168 -19.05 3.07 -8.54
CA SER A 168 -19.13 2.06 -9.61
C SER A 168 -18.38 2.43 -10.91
N ASN A 169 -17.98 3.70 -11.07
CA ASN A 169 -17.24 4.18 -12.24
C ASN A 169 -15.72 4.28 -12.01
N VAL A 170 -15.24 3.96 -10.82
CA VAL A 170 -13.81 3.93 -10.49
C VAL A 170 -13.32 2.50 -10.64
N GLU A 171 -12.56 2.23 -11.68
CA GLU A 171 -12.10 0.87 -12.03
C GLU A 171 -11.26 0.24 -10.91
N LYS A 172 -10.36 1.02 -10.31
CA LYS A 172 -9.45 0.53 -9.26
C LYS A 172 -9.23 1.61 -8.20
N VAL A 173 -9.32 1.21 -6.93
CA VAL A 173 -8.96 2.06 -5.78
C VAL A 173 -7.45 2.07 -5.60
N MET A 174 -6.85 3.26 -5.51
CA MET A 174 -5.41 3.44 -5.30
C MET A 174 -5.14 3.93 -3.88
N GLY A 175 -4.28 3.23 -3.15
CA GLY A 175 -3.82 3.65 -1.84
C GLY A 175 -2.30 3.61 -1.72
N SER A 176 -1.74 4.38 -0.79
CA SER A 176 -0.30 4.37 -0.55
C SER A 176 0.06 4.64 0.91
N VAL A 177 1.20 4.10 1.33
CA VAL A 177 1.86 4.38 2.60
C VAL A 177 3.32 4.72 2.36
N THR A 178 3.92 5.54 3.24
CA THR A 178 5.33 5.95 3.13
C THR A 178 6.04 5.68 4.44
N PHE A 179 7.11 4.87 4.40
CA PHE A 179 7.99 4.61 5.53
C PHE A 179 9.27 5.41 5.40
N LYS A 180 9.76 5.92 6.55
CA LYS A 180 10.99 6.70 6.65
C LYS A 180 11.90 6.07 7.69
N ASN A 181 13.18 5.90 7.37
CA ASN A 181 14.16 5.39 8.31
C ASN A 181 15.38 6.31 8.39
N ASP A 182 15.85 6.52 9.61
CA ASP A 182 17.10 7.22 9.90
C ASP A 182 18.30 6.30 9.62
N ARG A 183 19.46 6.90 9.43
CA ARG A 183 20.71 6.16 9.35
C ARG A 183 21.09 5.53 10.69
N GLN A 184 21.77 4.40 10.62
CA GLN A 184 22.45 3.83 11.77
C GLN A 184 23.55 4.78 12.24
N LYS A 185 23.57 5.03 13.55
CA LYS A 185 24.54 5.93 14.21
C LYS A 185 25.43 5.12 15.12
N ALA A 186 26.70 5.50 15.18
CA ALA A 186 27.66 4.98 16.14
C ALA A 186 28.13 6.11 17.06
N SER A 187 28.49 5.78 18.29
CA SER A 187 29.10 6.71 19.24
C SER A 187 30.44 6.20 19.72
N VAL A 188 31.33 7.13 20.01
CA VAL A 188 32.64 6.84 20.61
C VAL A 188 32.67 7.54 21.96
N SER A 189 33.03 6.80 23.02
CA SER A 189 33.23 7.34 24.36
C SER A 189 34.72 7.14 24.74
N VAL A 190 35.37 8.19 25.22
CA VAL A 190 36.77 8.17 25.67
C VAL A 190 36.82 8.44 27.15
N TYR A 191 37.48 7.58 27.91
CA TYR A 191 37.72 7.73 29.33
C TYR A 191 39.22 7.94 29.57
N LYS A 192 39.57 9.06 30.19
CA LYS A 192 40.95 9.33 30.60
C LYS A 192 41.15 8.97 32.06
N GLN A 193 42.20 8.22 32.35
CA GLN A 193 42.58 7.83 33.70
C GLN A 193 44.05 8.12 33.95
N ASP A 194 44.39 8.42 35.18
CA ASP A 194 45.79 8.42 35.66
C ASP A 194 46.33 6.98 35.59
N LYS A 195 47.59 6.85 35.11
CA LYS A 195 48.20 5.53 34.85
C LYS A 195 48.41 4.72 36.11
N GLU A 196 48.75 5.37 37.22
CA GLU A 196 49.14 4.69 38.45
C GLU A 196 47.94 4.52 39.40
N THR A 197 47.19 5.60 39.61
CA THR A 197 46.06 5.62 40.57
C THR A 197 44.75 5.12 40.01
N ARG A 198 44.66 4.99 38.68
CA ARG A 198 43.41 4.63 37.93
C ARG A 198 42.22 5.58 38.16
N LYS A 199 42.47 6.72 38.77
CA LYS A 199 41.42 7.74 38.91
C LYS A 199 41.15 8.43 37.58
N TYR A 200 39.86 8.75 37.36
CA TYR A 200 39.47 9.50 36.17
C TYR A 200 40.03 10.94 36.21
N LEU A 201 40.58 11.39 35.08
CA LEU A 201 41.18 12.71 34.93
C LEU A 201 40.26 13.61 34.07
N PRO A 202 39.76 14.70 34.63
CA PRO A 202 39.00 15.71 33.86
C PRO A 202 39.95 16.57 32.99
N GLY A 203 39.36 17.32 32.03
CA GLY A 203 40.06 18.33 31.23
C GLY A 203 40.90 17.80 30.06
N GLY A 204 40.82 16.50 29.74
CA GLY A 204 41.46 15.96 28.54
C GLY A 204 40.64 16.30 27.28
N THR A 205 41.32 16.84 26.24
CA THR A 205 40.71 17.13 24.94
C THR A 205 41.18 16.13 23.90
N TYR A 206 40.26 15.65 23.04
CA TYR A 206 40.54 14.66 22.02
C TYR A 206 40.01 15.13 20.67
N GLY A 207 40.75 14.90 19.58
CA GLY A 207 40.26 15.00 18.22
C GLY A 207 39.86 13.63 17.69
N LEU A 208 38.72 13.55 17.01
CA LEU A 208 38.27 12.36 16.28
C LEU A 208 38.53 12.56 14.79
N TYR A 209 39.29 11.67 14.19
CA TYR A 209 39.71 11.78 12.80
C TYR A 209 39.21 10.56 12.01
N ALA A 210 38.89 10.76 10.73
CA ALA A 210 38.56 9.68 9.83
C ALA A 210 39.79 8.84 9.51
N GLY A 211 39.71 7.52 9.73
CA GLY A 211 40.80 6.58 9.38
C GLY A 211 40.84 6.23 7.89
N ASN A 212 39.73 6.40 7.19
CA ASN A 212 39.59 6.21 5.75
C ASN A 212 38.64 7.27 5.18
N ASP A 213 38.52 7.33 3.83
CA ASP A 213 37.56 8.22 3.18
C ASP A 213 36.14 7.94 3.66
N ILE A 214 35.44 9.00 4.04
CA ILE A 214 34.02 8.92 4.36
C ILE A 214 33.24 9.02 3.04
N LYS A 215 32.55 7.93 2.70
CA LYS A 215 31.76 7.83 1.46
C LYS A 215 30.27 7.85 1.79
N ALA A 216 29.47 8.41 0.85
CA ALA A 216 28.02 8.38 0.86
C ALA A 216 27.49 6.97 0.52
#